data_95d3484600f2fb02eaf5fb8d1defcdae
#
_entry.id   95d3484600f2fb02eaf5fb8d1defcdae
#
_cell.length_a   1.000
_cell.length_b   1.000
_cell.length_c   1.000
_cell.angle_alpha   90.00
_cell.angle_beta   90.00
_cell.angle_gamma   90.00
#
_symmetry.space_group_name_H-M   'P 1'
#
loop_
_entity.id
_entity.type
_entity.pdbx_description
1 polymer ?
#
loop_
_entity_poly.entity_id
_entity_poly.type
_entity_poly.pdbx_seq_one_letter_code
_entity_poly.pdbx_strand_id
1 'polypeptide(L)'
;MRYEKTFVCLFALLLTLVAIGCGGHSTQPNADAAAPIVPSAAPSPSPAASPTPSSGSPANAITISAIQKLTGWQTCSGACSATAHTVFSRKQGVASPSLSGSSAQFQLLAGTSPFGGAMWFKFLGADNNATHFVYDLYFYMQNPSAPQALEFGVSQSNGHGRYEFSTQCDMVNTRSWRVWDPAAKHWAGTSAPCVQPPPNTWNHLIWEFERNSSGQAVFKAVTLNGNRTVVDVAVTHKPDSQSGIDVDFQSDANRTATPFSVWLDKITLTYW
;
A
#
# COMPACT_ATOMS: atom_id res chain seq x y z
N MET A 1 31.71 5.77 32.03
CA MET A 1 32.08 4.35 32.10
C MET A 1 31.75 3.74 30.76
N ARG A 2 32.80 3.46 29.96
CA ARG A 2 32.68 2.81 28.62
C ARG A 2 32.67 1.31 28.81
N TYR A 3 31.78 0.60 28.13
CA TYR A 3 31.89 -0.85 27.91
C TYR A 3 31.93 -1.10 26.41
N GLU A 4 33.14 -1.39 25.92
CA GLU A 4 33.37 -2.01 24.63
C GLU A 4 33.09 -3.51 24.75
N LYS A 5 32.35 -4.09 23.85
CA LYS A 5 32.27 -5.55 23.63
C LYS A 5 32.69 -5.86 22.21
N THR A 6 33.91 -6.35 22.11
CA THR A 6 34.52 -6.96 20.96
C THR A 6 33.84 -8.31 20.68
N PHE A 7 33.29 -8.50 19.47
CA PHE A 7 32.86 -9.82 18.99
C PHE A 7 33.83 -10.31 17.91
N VAL A 8 34.48 -11.42 18.24
CA VAL A 8 35.39 -12.15 17.38
C VAL A 8 34.58 -13.04 16.42
N CYS A 9 34.73 -12.84 15.10
CA CYS A 9 34.22 -13.75 14.07
C CYS A 9 35.20 -14.89 13.84
N LEU A 10 34.74 -16.12 14.07
CA LEU A 10 35.43 -17.35 13.68
C LEU A 10 34.96 -17.75 12.26
N PHE A 11 35.91 -17.75 11.30
CA PHE A 11 35.74 -18.33 9.97
C PHE A 11 35.90 -19.84 10.04
N ALA A 12 34.90 -20.58 9.58
CA ALA A 12 35.01 -22.00 9.26
C ALA A 12 34.89 -22.19 7.76
N LEU A 13 36.00 -22.56 7.15
CA LEU A 13 36.17 -22.93 5.74
C LEU A 13 35.78 -24.40 5.59
N LEU A 14 34.82 -24.74 4.72
CA LEU A 14 34.61 -26.13 4.29
C LEU A 14 34.65 -26.20 2.77
N LEU A 15 35.71 -26.86 2.28
CA LEU A 15 35.87 -27.35 0.91
C LEU A 15 35.11 -28.67 0.77
N THR A 16 34.34 -28.88 -0.31
CA THR A 16 34.04 -30.23 -0.82
C THR A 16 33.92 -30.24 -2.35
N LEU A 17 34.71 -31.04 -2.87
CA LEU A 17 34.98 -31.76 -4.08
C LEU A 17 33.93 -31.84 -5.20
N VAL A 18 34.51 -31.71 -6.39
CA VAL A 18 34.02 -31.97 -7.74
C VAL A 18 33.77 -33.49 -7.96
N ALA A 19 32.65 -33.81 -8.59
CA ALA A 19 32.50 -35.10 -9.28
C ALA A 19 32.09 -34.85 -10.73
N ILE A 20 33.00 -35.29 -11.63
CA ILE A 20 32.82 -35.31 -13.08
C ILE A 20 32.14 -36.62 -13.44
N GLY A 21 31.04 -36.59 -14.17
CA GLY A 21 30.39 -37.75 -14.75
C GLY A 21 30.16 -37.56 -16.25
N CYS A 22 30.86 -38.35 -17.04
CA CYS A 22 30.73 -38.39 -18.50
C CYS A 22 29.60 -39.32 -18.95
N GLY A 23 28.95 -38.97 -20.07
CA GLY A 23 28.59 -39.97 -21.08
C GLY A 23 27.13 -40.34 -21.25
N GLY A 24 26.62 -40.13 -22.47
CA GLY A 24 25.42 -40.75 -22.97
C GLY A 24 24.80 -40.05 -24.16
N HIS A 25 25.31 -40.34 -25.36
CA HIS A 25 24.60 -40.01 -26.62
C HIS A 25 23.40 -40.97 -26.78
N SER A 26 22.23 -40.40 -26.99
CA SER A 26 21.10 -41.14 -27.57
C SER A 26 20.46 -40.31 -28.68
N THR A 27 20.40 -40.93 -29.85
CA THR A 27 19.84 -40.45 -31.10
C THR A 27 18.31 -40.28 -30.98
N GLN A 28 17.84 -39.14 -31.42
CA GLN A 28 16.46 -38.74 -31.46
C GLN A 28 15.81 -39.16 -32.79
N PRO A 29 14.60 -39.70 -32.81
CA PRO A 29 13.78 -39.73 -34.03
C PRO A 29 12.97 -38.43 -34.16
N ASN A 30 12.94 -37.90 -35.37
CA ASN A 30 12.11 -36.80 -35.79
C ASN A 30 10.64 -37.06 -35.46
N ALA A 31 10.02 -36.16 -34.72
CA ALA A 31 8.57 -36.05 -34.59
C ALA A 31 8.13 -34.72 -35.20
N ASP A 32 7.09 -34.82 -36.00
CA ASP A 32 6.46 -33.75 -36.80
C ASP A 32 6.19 -32.47 -35.98
N ALA A 33 6.51 -31.33 -36.60
CA ALA A 33 6.23 -30.01 -36.07
C ALA A 33 4.72 -29.75 -36.02
N ALA A 34 4.11 -29.91 -34.86
CA ALA A 34 2.79 -29.36 -34.59
C ALA A 34 2.86 -27.84 -34.53
N ALA A 35 2.01 -27.17 -35.30
CA ALA A 35 1.89 -25.71 -35.28
C ALA A 35 1.61 -25.17 -33.88
N PRO A 36 2.21 -24.02 -33.49
CA PRO A 36 1.98 -23.43 -32.15
C PRO A 36 0.51 -23.04 -32.01
N ILE A 37 -0.16 -23.62 -31.04
CA ILE A 37 -1.49 -23.19 -30.61
C ILE A 37 -1.29 -21.82 -29.93
N VAL A 38 -1.72 -20.75 -30.58
CA VAL A 38 -1.79 -19.42 -29.96
C VAL A 38 -2.85 -19.49 -28.87
N PRO A 39 -2.53 -19.28 -27.58
CA PRO A 39 -3.56 -19.23 -26.56
C PRO A 39 -4.48 -18.04 -26.85
N SER A 40 -5.77 -18.32 -27.03
CA SER A 40 -6.80 -17.29 -27.12
C SER A 40 -6.74 -16.42 -25.88
N ALA A 41 -6.56 -15.13 -26.07
CA ALA A 41 -6.57 -14.17 -24.98
C ALA A 41 -7.90 -14.29 -24.22
N ALA A 42 -7.83 -14.55 -22.92
CA ALA A 42 -9.00 -14.52 -22.06
C ALA A 42 -9.69 -13.15 -22.19
N PRO A 43 -11.01 -13.07 -22.21
CA PRO A 43 -11.72 -11.80 -22.29
C PRO A 43 -11.31 -10.93 -21.09
N SER A 44 -10.88 -9.70 -21.40
CA SER A 44 -10.59 -8.68 -20.39
C SER A 44 -11.83 -8.50 -19.51
N PRO A 45 -11.73 -8.53 -18.18
CA PRO A 45 -12.87 -8.31 -17.32
C PRO A 45 -13.48 -6.95 -17.63
N SER A 46 -14.80 -6.93 -17.84
CA SER A 46 -15.58 -5.71 -18.09
C SER A 46 -15.29 -4.69 -16.98
N PRO A 47 -15.07 -3.41 -17.29
CA PRO A 47 -14.79 -2.41 -16.27
C PRO A 47 -15.95 -2.39 -15.26
N ALA A 48 -15.64 -2.63 -14.01
CA ALA A 48 -16.61 -2.47 -12.93
C ALA A 48 -17.18 -1.05 -12.99
N ALA A 49 -18.49 -0.93 -12.83
CA ALA A 49 -19.20 0.34 -12.83
C ALA A 49 -18.49 1.34 -11.91
N SER A 50 -18.43 2.62 -12.30
CA SER A 50 -17.95 3.69 -11.43
C SER A 50 -18.63 3.58 -10.06
N PRO A 51 -17.91 3.73 -8.96
CA PRO A 51 -18.52 3.68 -7.64
C PRO A 51 -19.63 4.75 -7.59
N THR A 52 -20.84 4.31 -7.32
CA THR A 52 -21.90 5.20 -6.86
C THR A 52 -21.39 5.81 -5.55
N PRO A 53 -21.47 7.14 -5.33
CA PRO A 53 -21.10 7.73 -4.06
C PRO A 53 -21.79 6.94 -2.94
N SER A 54 -21.06 6.63 -1.89
CA SER A 54 -21.62 5.87 -0.77
C SER A 54 -22.92 6.57 -0.37
N SER A 55 -24.00 5.82 -0.25
CA SER A 55 -25.37 6.32 -0.05
C SER A 55 -25.54 6.97 1.34
N GLY A 56 -24.76 8.00 1.65
CA GLY A 56 -24.69 8.66 2.95
C GLY A 56 -23.94 9.98 2.99
N SER A 57 -23.24 10.39 1.91
CA SER A 57 -22.59 11.70 1.91
C SER A 57 -23.63 12.82 1.79
N PRO A 58 -23.57 13.85 2.65
CA PRO A 58 -24.50 14.98 2.58
C PRO A 58 -24.29 15.81 1.32
N ALA A 59 -25.29 16.63 0.95
CA ALA A 59 -25.26 17.43 -0.28
C ALA A 59 -24.12 18.47 -0.31
N ASN A 60 -23.56 18.84 0.84
CA ASN A 60 -22.44 19.77 0.98
C ASN A 60 -21.07 19.07 1.02
N ALA A 61 -21.00 17.75 0.83
CA ALA A 61 -19.73 17.04 0.82
C ALA A 61 -18.84 17.49 -0.35
N ILE A 62 -17.55 17.67 -0.07
CA ILE A 62 -16.53 18.00 -1.06
C ILE A 62 -15.89 16.69 -1.54
N THR A 63 -15.79 16.53 -2.85
CA THR A 63 -15.16 15.35 -3.46
C THR A 63 -14.01 15.78 -4.36
N ILE A 64 -12.81 15.25 -4.09
CA ILE A 64 -11.61 15.37 -4.91
C ILE A 64 -11.36 14.05 -5.58
N SER A 65 -11.46 13.99 -6.89
CA SER A 65 -11.32 12.75 -7.68
C SER A 65 -10.04 12.74 -8.50
N ALA A 66 -9.66 11.53 -8.95
CA ALA A 66 -8.47 11.30 -9.77
C ALA A 66 -7.18 11.82 -9.14
N ILE A 67 -7.06 11.70 -7.81
CA ILE A 67 -5.93 12.23 -7.02
C ILE A 67 -4.59 11.68 -7.52
N GLN A 68 -4.54 10.44 -8.03
CA GLN A 68 -3.34 9.84 -8.63
C GLN A 68 -2.78 10.63 -9.83
N LYS A 69 -3.62 11.47 -10.47
CA LYS A 69 -3.22 12.31 -11.62
C LYS A 69 -2.70 13.68 -11.20
N LEU A 70 -2.93 14.11 -9.97
CA LEU A 70 -2.50 15.42 -9.49
C LEU A 70 -0.98 15.50 -9.41
N THR A 71 -0.43 16.65 -9.81
CA THR A 71 1.00 16.95 -9.64
C THR A 71 1.35 17.26 -8.19
N GLY A 72 2.66 17.34 -7.86
CA GLY A 72 3.12 17.76 -6.53
C GLY A 72 2.95 16.70 -5.44
N TRP A 73 2.91 15.43 -5.77
CA TRP A 73 3.12 14.35 -4.80
C TRP A 73 4.54 14.46 -4.22
N GLN A 74 4.63 14.33 -2.93
CA GLN A 74 5.87 14.31 -2.18
C GLN A 74 6.21 12.88 -1.76
N THR A 75 7.45 12.68 -1.33
CA THR A 75 7.93 11.36 -0.92
C THR A 75 8.73 11.46 0.36
N CYS A 76 8.70 10.38 1.15
CA CYS A 76 9.50 10.25 2.33
C CYS A 76 9.93 8.79 2.52
N SER A 77 11.17 8.59 3.00
CA SER A 77 11.68 7.28 3.42
C SER A 77 12.49 7.45 4.71
N GLY A 78 12.76 6.36 5.41
CA GLY A 78 13.51 6.41 6.67
C GLY A 78 12.75 7.19 7.77
N ALA A 79 13.04 8.47 7.94
CA ALA A 79 12.48 9.29 9.02
C ALA A 79 10.94 9.36 9.07
N CYS A 80 10.27 9.13 7.93
CA CYS A 80 8.81 9.15 7.85
C CYS A 80 8.18 7.76 8.02
N SER A 81 8.85 6.71 7.60
CA SER A 81 8.24 5.38 7.54
C SER A 81 9.10 4.29 8.14
N ALA A 82 10.28 4.05 7.61
CA ALA A 82 11.17 2.99 8.06
C ALA A 82 12.59 3.50 8.25
N THR A 83 13.33 2.88 9.16
CA THR A 83 14.75 3.19 9.39
C THR A 83 15.68 2.47 8.42
N ALA A 84 15.18 1.46 7.70
CA ALA A 84 15.94 0.68 6.73
C ALA A 84 16.12 1.44 5.41
N HIS A 85 17.27 1.19 4.76
CA HIS A 85 17.53 1.79 3.45
C HIS A 85 16.49 1.36 2.42
N THR A 86 15.98 2.33 1.64
CA THR A 86 14.93 2.09 0.64
C THR A 86 15.31 2.75 -0.68
N VAL A 87 15.20 1.98 -1.77
CA VAL A 87 15.31 2.47 -3.13
C VAL A 87 13.92 2.41 -3.75
N PHE A 88 13.39 3.55 -4.16
CA PHE A 88 12.00 3.65 -4.58
C PHE A 88 11.83 4.62 -5.76
N SER A 89 10.70 4.50 -6.45
CA SER A 89 10.30 5.44 -7.50
C SER A 89 8.79 5.57 -7.59
N ARG A 90 8.34 6.59 -8.32
CA ARG A 90 6.94 6.80 -8.67
C ARG A 90 6.83 7.24 -10.12
N LYS A 91 5.84 6.70 -10.84
CA LYS A 91 5.50 7.11 -12.20
C LYS A 91 4.01 7.40 -12.28
N GLN A 92 3.64 8.56 -12.80
CA GLN A 92 2.25 8.94 -13.09
C GLN A 92 1.92 8.73 -14.57
N GLY A 93 0.63 8.72 -14.89
CA GLY A 93 0.15 8.61 -16.27
C GLY A 93 0.41 7.24 -16.90
N VAL A 94 0.42 6.18 -16.10
CA VAL A 94 0.63 4.82 -16.59
C VAL A 94 -0.65 4.32 -17.27
N ALA A 95 -0.57 4.06 -18.57
CA ALA A 95 -1.72 3.64 -19.37
C ALA A 95 -2.15 2.20 -19.07
N SER A 96 -1.21 1.32 -18.68
CA SER A 96 -1.49 -0.08 -18.34
C SER A 96 -0.50 -0.59 -17.27
N PRO A 97 -1.00 -1.29 -16.19
CA PRO A 97 -2.41 -1.49 -15.87
C PRO A 97 -3.10 -0.18 -15.42
N SER A 98 -4.31 0.04 -15.85
CA SER A 98 -5.13 1.19 -15.45
C SER A 98 -6.61 0.91 -15.68
N LEU A 99 -7.48 1.45 -14.81
CA LEU A 99 -8.94 1.47 -14.95
C LEU A 99 -9.43 2.77 -15.60
N SER A 100 -8.68 3.87 -15.46
CA SER A 100 -9.04 5.21 -15.95
C SER A 100 -8.22 5.65 -17.17
N GLY A 101 -7.36 4.76 -17.69
CA GLY A 101 -6.36 5.08 -18.72
C GLY A 101 -5.13 5.84 -18.18
N SER A 102 -5.05 6.09 -16.87
CA SER A 102 -3.95 6.86 -16.26
C SER A 102 -3.83 6.56 -14.76
N SER A 103 -3.20 5.44 -14.42
CA SER A 103 -2.85 5.08 -13.04
C SER A 103 -1.55 5.75 -12.58
N ALA A 104 -1.25 5.67 -11.28
CA ALA A 104 0.05 5.96 -10.72
C ALA A 104 0.72 4.66 -10.25
N GLN A 105 1.96 4.45 -10.63
CA GLN A 105 2.80 3.32 -10.22
C GLN A 105 3.74 3.76 -9.10
N PHE A 106 3.78 3.01 -8.02
CA PHE A 106 4.66 3.16 -6.87
C PHE A 106 5.52 1.93 -6.73
N GLN A 107 6.83 2.09 -6.56
CA GLN A 107 7.79 0.99 -6.67
C GLN A 107 8.76 0.97 -5.50
N LEU A 108 9.00 -0.20 -4.94
CA LEU A 108 10.23 -0.51 -4.21
C LEU A 108 11.16 -1.29 -5.14
N LEU A 109 12.39 -0.81 -5.28
CA LEU A 109 13.35 -1.27 -6.27
C LEU A 109 14.42 -2.17 -5.64
N ALA A 110 15.22 -2.81 -6.50
CA ALA A 110 16.41 -3.55 -6.08
C ALA A 110 17.38 -2.65 -5.30
N GLY A 111 17.97 -3.20 -4.23
CA GLY A 111 18.80 -2.45 -3.30
C GLY A 111 18.05 -1.95 -2.06
N THR A 112 16.71 -2.07 -2.03
CA THR A 112 15.93 -1.87 -0.79
C THR A 112 16.32 -2.95 0.24
N SER A 113 16.53 -2.54 1.48
CA SER A 113 16.80 -3.46 2.58
C SER A 113 15.53 -4.20 3.01
N PRO A 114 15.65 -5.37 3.66
CA PRO A 114 14.52 -6.00 4.35
C PRO A 114 13.76 -5.00 5.22
N PHE A 115 12.43 -4.99 5.12
CA PHE A 115 11.52 -4.08 5.81
C PHE A 115 11.72 -2.59 5.51
N GLY A 116 12.46 -2.25 4.44
CA GLY A 116 12.55 -0.87 3.94
C GLY A 116 11.21 -0.43 3.36
N GLY A 117 10.78 0.78 3.69
CA GLY A 117 9.51 1.34 3.25
C GLY A 117 9.65 2.72 2.65
N ALA A 118 8.71 3.09 1.81
CA ALA A 118 8.58 4.43 1.24
C ALA A 118 7.12 4.87 1.27
N MET A 119 6.93 6.13 1.67
CA MET A 119 5.64 6.82 1.68
C MET A 119 5.61 7.86 0.57
N TRP A 120 4.47 7.98 -0.09
CA TRP A 120 4.14 9.06 -1.02
C TRP A 120 2.86 9.72 -0.53
N PHE A 121 2.88 11.04 -0.46
CA PHE A 121 1.72 11.78 0.02
C PHE A 121 1.39 12.97 -0.87
N LYS A 122 0.11 13.37 -0.88
CA LYS A 122 -0.42 14.45 -1.67
C LYS A 122 -1.27 15.37 -0.81
N PHE A 123 -0.84 16.63 -0.73
CA PHE A 123 -1.59 17.70 -0.09
C PHE A 123 -2.77 18.13 -0.96
N LEU A 124 -3.96 18.22 -0.37
CA LEU A 124 -5.21 18.47 -1.09
C LEU A 124 -5.86 19.83 -0.74
N GLY A 125 -5.23 20.62 0.11
CA GLY A 125 -5.80 21.86 0.62
C GLY A 125 -6.14 21.77 2.11
N ALA A 126 -6.99 22.67 2.60
CA ALA A 126 -7.36 22.71 4.01
C ALA A 126 -8.87 22.85 4.18
N ASP A 127 -9.40 22.08 5.12
CA ASP A 127 -10.73 22.26 5.70
C ASP A 127 -10.66 21.89 7.18
N ASN A 128 -10.71 22.88 8.05
CA ASN A 128 -10.61 22.69 9.50
C ASN A 128 -11.91 22.16 10.10
N ASN A 129 -13.02 22.26 9.39
CA ASN A 129 -14.35 21.87 9.85
C ASN A 129 -14.73 20.45 9.44
N ALA A 130 -14.10 19.89 8.42
CA ALA A 130 -14.37 18.54 7.99
C ALA A 130 -14.18 17.55 9.16
N THR A 131 -15.16 16.69 9.34
CA THR A 131 -15.17 15.68 10.41
C THR A 131 -15.33 14.26 9.89
N HIS A 132 -15.75 14.07 8.66
CA HIS A 132 -15.97 12.77 8.04
C HIS A 132 -15.16 12.68 6.74
N PHE A 133 -14.56 11.52 6.50
CA PHE A 133 -13.72 11.29 5.33
C PHE A 133 -14.02 9.89 4.77
N VAL A 134 -14.20 9.82 3.47
CA VAL A 134 -14.29 8.56 2.71
C VAL A 134 -13.14 8.55 1.70
N TYR A 135 -12.20 7.64 1.90
CA TYR A 135 -11.04 7.43 1.02
C TYR A 135 -11.29 6.19 0.18
N ASP A 136 -11.52 6.40 -1.11
CA ASP A 136 -11.93 5.39 -2.09
C ASP A 136 -10.87 5.30 -3.19
N LEU A 137 -10.39 4.09 -3.46
CA LEU A 137 -9.34 3.87 -4.46
C LEU A 137 -9.35 2.43 -4.98
N TYR A 138 -8.66 2.24 -6.09
CA TYR A 138 -8.31 0.91 -6.61
C TYR A 138 -6.81 0.71 -6.56
N PHE A 139 -6.39 -0.49 -6.15
CA PHE A 139 -4.99 -0.90 -6.20
C PHE A 139 -4.78 -2.22 -6.94
N TYR A 140 -3.62 -2.36 -7.58
CA TYR A 140 -3.27 -3.52 -8.38
C TYR A 140 -1.82 -3.92 -8.10
N MET A 141 -1.56 -5.22 -8.02
CA MET A 141 -0.22 -5.79 -7.87
C MET A 141 -0.02 -6.98 -8.78
N GLN A 142 1.20 -7.11 -9.34
CA GLN A 142 1.61 -8.31 -10.07
C GLN A 142 2.16 -9.39 -9.13
N ASN A 143 2.84 -8.97 -8.07
CA ASN A 143 3.42 -9.87 -7.07
C ASN A 143 2.94 -9.50 -5.66
N PRO A 144 1.77 -9.99 -5.22
CA PRO A 144 1.21 -9.65 -3.91
C PRO A 144 1.94 -10.31 -2.73
N SER A 145 2.88 -11.23 -2.97
CA SER A 145 3.72 -11.84 -1.92
C SER A 145 4.98 -11.03 -1.60
N ALA A 146 5.31 -10.02 -2.41
CA ALA A 146 6.52 -9.22 -2.23
C ALA A 146 6.42 -8.16 -1.11
N PRO A 147 5.32 -7.42 -0.92
CA PRO A 147 5.21 -6.49 0.20
C PRO A 147 5.01 -7.21 1.53
N GLN A 148 5.53 -6.62 2.60
CA GLN A 148 5.14 -6.93 3.97
C GLN A 148 3.77 -6.35 4.25
N ALA A 149 3.59 -5.09 3.89
CA ALA A 149 2.37 -4.34 4.14
C ALA A 149 2.14 -3.26 3.08
N LEU A 150 0.89 -2.86 2.92
CA LEU A 150 0.48 -1.64 2.23
C LEU A 150 -0.26 -0.75 3.22
N GLU A 151 0.04 0.55 3.18
CA GLU A 151 -0.58 1.54 4.04
C GLU A 151 -1.33 2.56 3.20
N PHE A 152 -2.50 2.95 3.67
CA PHE A 152 -3.36 3.93 3.02
C PHE A 152 -3.85 4.88 4.08
N GLY A 153 -3.63 6.17 3.88
CA GLY A 153 -3.92 7.15 4.90
C GLY A 153 -4.59 8.41 4.39
N VAL A 154 -5.31 9.03 5.30
CA VAL A 154 -5.77 10.41 5.23
C VAL A 154 -5.28 11.09 6.48
N SER A 155 -4.80 12.32 6.37
CA SER A 155 -4.51 13.12 7.55
C SER A 155 -5.19 14.48 7.44
N GLN A 156 -5.69 14.98 8.58
CA GLN A 156 -6.20 16.33 8.72
C GLN A 156 -5.46 17.05 9.84
N SER A 157 -4.84 18.19 9.51
CA SER A 157 -4.42 19.19 10.49
C SER A 157 -5.44 20.33 10.48
N ASN A 158 -5.98 20.70 11.65
CA ASN A 158 -7.09 21.66 11.75
C ASN A 158 -6.76 22.92 12.55
N GLY A 159 -5.47 23.22 12.75
CA GLY A 159 -5.01 24.35 13.55
C GLY A 159 -4.88 24.06 15.07
N HIS A 160 -5.36 22.92 15.53
CA HIS A 160 -5.31 22.50 16.93
C HIS A 160 -4.72 21.11 17.11
N GLY A 161 -4.84 20.26 16.10
CA GLY A 161 -4.33 18.89 16.11
C GLY A 161 -4.19 18.30 14.72
N ARG A 162 -3.36 17.26 14.62
CA ARG A 162 -3.23 16.40 13.44
C ARG A 162 -3.88 15.04 13.73
N TYR A 163 -4.90 14.76 13.00
CA TYR A 163 -5.66 13.51 12.99
C TYR A 163 -5.10 12.63 11.89
N GLU A 164 -4.41 11.57 12.28
CA GLU A 164 -3.78 10.61 11.35
C GLU A 164 -4.67 9.37 11.23
N PHE A 165 -5.41 9.27 10.15
CA PHE A 165 -6.19 8.09 9.79
C PHE A 165 -5.31 7.14 8.96
N SER A 166 -4.16 6.75 9.51
CA SER A 166 -3.22 5.86 8.83
C SER A 166 -3.59 4.40 9.09
N THR A 167 -3.75 3.65 8.02
CA THR A 167 -4.15 2.24 8.04
C THR A 167 -3.07 1.39 7.40
N GLN A 168 -2.92 0.15 7.88
CA GLN A 168 -1.95 -0.80 7.32
C GLN A 168 -2.61 -2.16 7.09
N CYS A 169 -2.55 -2.62 5.87
CA CYS A 169 -2.84 -4.00 5.51
C CYS A 169 -1.58 -4.85 5.72
N ASP A 170 -1.48 -5.54 6.85
CA ASP A 170 -0.37 -6.46 7.13
C ASP A 170 -0.66 -7.83 6.52
N MET A 171 -0.18 -8.06 5.31
CA MET A 171 -0.45 -9.27 4.53
C MET A 171 0.33 -10.50 4.98
N VAL A 172 1.40 -10.34 5.75
CA VAL A 172 2.33 -11.41 6.09
C VAL A 172 2.13 -11.92 7.52
N ASN A 173 2.13 -11.03 8.51
CA ASN A 173 2.12 -11.44 9.92
C ASN A 173 0.70 -11.62 10.46
N THR A 174 -0.05 -10.52 10.60
CA THR A 174 -1.36 -10.55 11.24
C THR A 174 -2.48 -10.91 10.28
N ARG A 175 -2.30 -10.68 8.99
CA ARG A 175 -3.31 -10.84 7.93
C ARG A 175 -4.60 -10.08 8.25
N SER A 176 -4.42 -8.93 8.89
CA SER A 176 -5.50 -8.03 9.28
C SER A 176 -5.14 -6.59 9.00
N TRP A 177 -6.15 -5.75 8.90
CA TRP A 177 -5.96 -4.32 8.95
C TRP A 177 -5.52 -3.88 10.33
N ARG A 178 -4.59 -2.95 10.37
CA ARG A 178 -4.13 -2.28 11.58
C ARG A 178 -4.32 -0.78 11.42
N VAL A 179 -4.43 -0.06 12.53
CA VAL A 179 -4.55 1.39 12.55
C VAL A 179 -3.40 1.97 13.38
N TRP A 180 -2.86 3.11 12.95
CA TRP A 180 -1.78 3.75 13.67
C TRP A 180 -2.29 4.50 14.89
N ASP A 181 -1.74 4.20 16.06
CA ASP A 181 -1.95 4.99 17.27
C ASP A 181 -0.75 5.92 17.47
N PRO A 182 -0.87 7.23 17.17
CA PRO A 182 0.23 8.17 17.27
C PRO A 182 0.66 8.46 18.72
N ALA A 183 -0.22 8.28 19.71
CA ALA A 183 0.10 8.48 21.10
C ALA A 183 0.91 7.30 21.65
N ALA A 184 0.51 6.09 21.35
CA ALA A 184 1.21 4.87 21.75
C ALA A 184 2.37 4.50 20.80
N LYS A 185 2.46 5.15 19.63
CA LYS A 185 3.48 4.93 18.57
C LYS A 185 3.56 3.47 18.14
N HIS A 186 2.42 2.86 17.91
CA HIS A 186 2.33 1.48 17.44
C HIS A 186 1.12 1.24 16.53
N TRP A 187 1.15 0.14 15.80
CA TRP A 187 0.05 -0.34 15.02
C TRP A 187 -0.92 -1.17 15.88
N ALA A 188 -2.10 -0.63 16.17
CA ALA A 188 -3.17 -1.36 16.86
C ALA A 188 -3.87 -2.31 15.88
N GLY A 189 -4.05 -3.55 16.30
CA GLY A 189 -4.75 -4.57 15.50
C GLY A 189 -6.26 -4.31 15.46
N THR A 190 -6.88 -4.73 14.35
CA THR A 190 -8.34 -4.75 14.20
C THR A 190 -8.84 -6.17 13.90
N SER A 191 -10.15 -6.38 13.95
CA SER A 191 -10.78 -7.64 13.52
C SER A 191 -10.98 -7.72 11.99
N ALA A 192 -10.73 -6.64 11.25
CA ALA A 192 -10.92 -6.60 9.81
C ALA A 192 -9.83 -7.39 9.09
N PRO A 193 -10.17 -8.41 8.28
CA PRO A 193 -9.19 -9.22 7.60
C PRO A 193 -8.51 -8.42 6.48
N CYS A 194 -7.19 -8.58 6.34
CA CYS A 194 -6.45 -8.17 5.17
C CYS A 194 -5.56 -9.32 4.71
N VAL A 195 -5.95 -9.94 3.61
CA VAL A 195 -5.24 -11.05 2.99
C VAL A 195 -4.58 -10.60 1.70
N GLN A 196 -3.55 -11.34 1.26
CA GLN A 196 -2.94 -11.09 -0.04
C GLN A 196 -4.00 -11.14 -1.15
N PRO A 197 -4.13 -10.08 -1.96
CA PRO A 197 -5.06 -10.08 -3.07
C PRO A 197 -4.56 -11.02 -4.20
N PRO A 198 -5.43 -11.45 -5.10
CA PRO A 198 -4.99 -12.18 -6.29
C PRO A 198 -4.01 -11.34 -7.13
N PRO A 199 -2.94 -11.95 -7.70
CA PRO A 199 -2.05 -11.24 -8.61
C PRO A 199 -2.80 -10.77 -9.87
N ASN A 200 -2.34 -9.67 -10.46
CA ASN A 200 -2.89 -9.12 -11.71
C ASN A 200 -4.38 -8.78 -11.66
N THR A 201 -4.86 -8.39 -10.48
CA THR A 201 -6.27 -8.05 -10.25
C THR A 201 -6.38 -6.68 -9.59
N TRP A 202 -7.32 -5.86 -10.06
CA TRP A 202 -7.69 -4.63 -9.40
C TRP A 202 -8.53 -4.92 -8.16
N ASN A 203 -8.16 -4.32 -7.05
CA ASN A 203 -8.86 -4.43 -5.77
C ASN A 203 -9.44 -3.07 -5.41
N HIS A 204 -10.70 -3.02 -5.04
CA HIS A 204 -11.40 -1.82 -4.63
C HIS A 204 -11.35 -1.69 -3.11
N LEU A 205 -10.79 -0.58 -2.63
CA LEU A 205 -10.63 -0.28 -1.21
C LEU A 205 -11.39 1.01 -0.89
N ILE A 206 -12.21 0.97 0.15
CA ILE A 206 -12.84 2.16 0.73
C ILE A 206 -12.59 2.15 2.23
N TRP A 207 -12.09 3.26 2.75
CA TRP A 207 -12.01 3.54 4.17
C TRP A 207 -12.95 4.67 4.55
N GLU A 208 -13.65 4.48 5.68
CA GLU A 208 -14.53 5.45 6.30
C GLU A 208 -13.92 5.92 7.61
N PHE A 209 -13.70 7.24 7.76
CA PHE A 209 -13.09 7.84 8.94
C PHE A 209 -13.94 8.96 9.49
N GLU A 210 -13.78 9.23 10.79
CA GLU A 210 -14.47 10.31 11.49
C GLU A 210 -13.54 10.98 12.50
N ARG A 211 -13.55 12.30 12.56
CA ARG A 211 -13.06 13.06 13.71
C ARG A 211 -14.25 13.27 14.65
N ASN A 212 -14.31 12.52 15.74
CA ASN A 212 -15.44 12.58 16.66
C ASN A 212 -15.45 13.86 17.52
N SER A 213 -16.56 14.08 18.23
CA SER A 213 -16.74 15.24 19.11
C SER A 213 -15.77 15.27 20.31
N SER A 214 -15.16 14.14 20.66
CA SER A 214 -14.11 14.04 21.69
C SER A 214 -12.72 14.36 21.16
N GLY A 215 -12.60 14.74 19.88
CA GLY A 215 -11.32 15.07 19.25
C GLY A 215 -10.43 13.86 19.01
N GLN A 216 -11.02 12.72 18.66
CA GLN A 216 -10.27 11.51 18.31
C GLN A 216 -10.43 11.20 16.81
N ALA A 217 -9.40 10.58 16.23
CA ALA A 217 -9.46 9.95 14.91
C ALA A 217 -10.12 8.57 15.04
N VAL A 218 -11.27 8.38 14.42
CA VAL A 218 -12.04 7.13 14.47
C VAL A 218 -12.02 6.44 13.11
N PHE A 219 -11.56 5.21 13.09
CA PHE A 219 -11.56 4.31 11.94
C PHE A 219 -12.89 3.55 11.96
N LYS A 220 -13.86 4.00 11.16
CA LYS A 220 -15.24 3.48 11.21
C LYS A 220 -15.39 2.12 10.56
N ALA A 221 -14.95 2.01 9.32
CA ALA A 221 -15.08 0.78 8.55
C ALA A 221 -14.10 0.72 7.39
N VAL A 222 -13.80 -0.49 6.95
CA VAL A 222 -13.10 -0.78 5.71
C VAL A 222 -13.97 -1.64 4.79
N THR A 223 -14.01 -1.29 3.51
CA THR A 223 -14.62 -2.12 2.47
C THR A 223 -13.54 -2.57 1.50
N LEU A 224 -13.34 -3.87 1.35
CA LEU A 224 -12.43 -4.45 0.36
C LEU A 224 -13.23 -5.33 -0.59
N ASN A 225 -13.19 -4.99 -1.89
CA ASN A 225 -13.91 -5.72 -2.95
C ASN A 225 -15.40 -5.94 -2.63
N GLY A 226 -16.06 -4.90 -2.09
CA GLY A 226 -17.47 -4.91 -1.74
C GLY A 226 -17.79 -5.52 -0.36
N ASN A 227 -16.83 -6.12 0.33
CA ASN A 227 -17.03 -6.68 1.66
C ASN A 227 -16.71 -5.62 2.72
N ARG A 228 -17.73 -5.06 3.34
CA ARG A 228 -17.60 -4.04 4.40
C ARG A 228 -17.43 -4.68 5.76
N THR A 229 -16.39 -4.28 6.49
CA THR A 229 -16.13 -4.68 7.88
C THR A 229 -16.11 -3.44 8.77
N VAL A 230 -16.86 -3.45 9.84
CA VAL A 230 -16.82 -2.41 10.88
C VAL A 230 -15.54 -2.56 11.68
N VAL A 231 -14.83 -1.45 11.89
CA VAL A 231 -13.57 -1.38 12.66
C VAL A 231 -13.80 -0.71 13.98
N ASP A 232 -14.37 0.49 13.99
CA ASP A 232 -14.78 1.32 15.13
C ASP A 232 -13.69 1.49 16.22
N VAL A 233 -12.46 1.74 15.78
CA VAL A 233 -11.28 2.01 16.63
C VAL A 233 -11.03 3.51 16.67
N ALA A 234 -10.83 4.07 17.85
CA ALA A 234 -10.52 5.48 18.07
C ALA A 234 -9.10 5.64 18.62
N VAL A 235 -8.35 6.62 18.08
CA VAL A 235 -7.01 6.97 18.55
C VAL A 235 -6.90 8.49 18.80
N THR A 236 -5.98 8.88 19.67
CA THR A 236 -5.77 10.29 20.02
C THR A 236 -4.97 11.00 18.95
N HIS A 237 -5.35 12.23 18.60
CA HIS A 237 -4.61 13.09 17.68
C HIS A 237 -3.28 13.58 18.28
N LYS A 238 -2.37 14.08 17.43
CA LYS A 238 -1.18 14.82 17.85
C LYS A 238 -1.47 16.32 17.93
N PRO A 239 -0.84 17.09 18.83
CA PRO A 239 -0.84 18.55 18.75
C PRO A 239 -0.25 19.02 17.42
N ASP A 240 -0.95 19.96 16.75
CA ASP A 240 -0.48 20.55 15.50
C ASP A 240 -1.18 21.91 15.28
N SER A 241 -0.43 22.91 14.85
CA SER A 241 -0.94 24.24 14.51
C SER A 241 -1.14 24.46 13.00
N GLN A 242 -0.82 23.47 12.19
CA GLN A 242 -1.01 23.52 10.74
C GLN A 242 -2.48 23.34 10.37
N SER A 243 -2.80 23.70 9.14
CA SER A 243 -4.10 23.42 8.52
C SER A 243 -3.90 22.73 7.19
N GLY A 244 -4.57 21.60 7.00
CA GLY A 244 -4.45 20.86 5.76
C GLY A 244 -5.09 19.47 5.79
N ILE A 245 -5.34 18.97 4.60
CA ILE A 245 -5.76 17.60 4.35
C ILE A 245 -4.75 17.01 3.37
N ASP A 246 -4.26 15.83 3.67
CA ASP A 246 -3.42 15.03 2.77
C ASP A 246 -3.91 13.59 2.70
N VAL A 247 -3.60 12.93 1.59
CA VAL A 247 -3.72 11.49 1.43
C VAL A 247 -2.34 10.90 1.26
N ASP A 248 -2.16 9.70 1.74
CA ASP A 248 -0.89 8.98 1.58
C ASP A 248 -1.08 7.54 1.13
N PHE A 249 0.00 7.01 0.57
CA PHE A 249 0.21 5.62 0.27
C PHE A 249 1.64 5.26 0.66
N GLN A 250 1.80 4.18 1.44
CA GLN A 250 3.09 3.61 1.77
C GLN A 250 3.14 2.14 1.39
N SER A 251 4.31 1.68 1.03
CA SER A 251 4.59 0.26 0.85
C SER A 251 5.85 -0.15 1.58
N ASP A 252 5.80 -1.32 2.21
CA ASP A 252 6.90 -1.87 2.97
C ASP A 252 7.36 -3.19 2.36
N ALA A 253 8.67 -3.32 2.18
CA ALA A 253 9.28 -4.55 1.74
C ALA A 253 9.17 -5.62 2.83
N ASN A 254 9.01 -6.87 2.41
CA ASN A 254 9.07 -8.01 3.31
C ASN A 254 10.52 -8.35 3.69
N ARG A 255 10.68 -9.46 4.40
CA ARG A 255 11.99 -9.96 4.85
C ARG A 255 12.98 -10.23 3.71
N THR A 256 12.51 -10.56 2.51
CA THR A 256 13.35 -10.85 1.35
C THR A 256 13.63 -9.63 0.50
N ALA A 257 12.97 -8.51 0.77
CA ALA A 257 13.08 -7.25 0.02
C ALA A 257 12.99 -7.44 -1.51
N THR A 258 12.13 -8.36 -1.94
CA THR A 258 11.87 -8.58 -3.38
C THR A 258 11.29 -7.31 -3.98
N PRO A 259 11.87 -6.77 -5.08
CA PRO A 259 11.31 -5.59 -5.74
C PRO A 259 9.87 -5.81 -6.20
N PHE A 260 9.04 -4.77 -6.07
CA PHE A 260 7.65 -4.84 -6.51
C PHE A 260 7.08 -3.48 -6.88
N SER A 261 5.94 -3.51 -7.53
CA SER A 261 5.16 -2.32 -7.87
C SER A 261 3.74 -2.46 -7.41
N VAL A 262 3.16 -1.34 -6.99
CA VAL A 262 1.72 -1.17 -6.75
C VAL A 262 1.23 -0.06 -7.65
N TRP A 263 0.12 -0.30 -8.35
CA TRP A 263 -0.57 0.74 -9.12
C TRP A 263 -1.81 1.16 -8.38
N LEU A 264 -2.00 2.48 -8.28
CA LEU A 264 -3.22 3.06 -7.74
C LEU A 264 -3.97 3.79 -8.86
N ASP A 265 -5.28 3.66 -8.85
CA ASP A 265 -6.16 4.30 -9.83
C ASP A 265 -7.48 4.72 -9.20
N LYS A 266 -8.18 5.68 -9.83
CA LYS A 266 -9.47 6.24 -9.37
C LYS A 266 -9.45 6.68 -7.91
N ILE A 267 -8.31 7.21 -7.43
CA ILE A 267 -8.21 7.70 -6.05
C ILE A 267 -9.14 8.90 -5.87
N THR A 268 -10.02 8.79 -4.87
CA THR A 268 -11.00 9.81 -4.52
C THR A 268 -11.02 10.00 -3.02
N LEU A 269 -11.08 11.25 -2.58
CA LEU A 269 -11.37 11.61 -1.19
C LEU A 269 -12.65 12.45 -1.16
N THR A 270 -13.64 12.00 -0.40
CA THR A 270 -14.86 12.75 -0.09
C THR A 270 -14.86 13.11 1.39
N TYR A 271 -15.14 14.37 1.72
CA TYR A 271 -15.17 14.83 3.11
C TYR A 271 -16.23 15.90 3.35
N TRP A 272 -16.71 16.02 4.59
CA TRP A 272 -17.70 17.02 5.02
C TRP A 272 -17.60 17.36 6.51
#